data_b699c981ed563798cc575ecd8f4c024c
#
_entry.id   b699c981ed563798cc575ecd8f4c024c
#
_cell.length_a   1.000
_cell.length_b   1.000
_cell.length_c   1.000
_cell.angle_alpha   90.00
_cell.angle_beta   90.00
_cell.angle_gamma   90.00
#
_symmetry.space_group_name_H-M   'P 1'
#
loop_
_entity.id
_entity.type
_entity.pdbx_description
1 polymer ?
#
loop_
_entity_poly.entity_id
_entity_poly.type
_entity_poly.pdbx_seq_one_letter_code
_entity_poly.pdbx_strand_id
1 'polypeptide(L)'
;MSNIAYLRVSHTESLNGTSIETQERRCRAFAELHNFSIDKVYTEVVSGSVEFRKRPIFQKILTELKSGSKLVVSRLDRLSRKVVDTLTLIEEFKKEHKDICITDIGNIHKDGVS
;
A
#
# COMPACT_ATOMS: atom_id res chain seq x y z
N MET A 1 -14.65 -7.94 4.67
CA MET A 1 -13.72 -7.00 4.05
C MET A 1 -12.29 -7.32 4.46
N SER A 2 -11.38 -7.25 3.53
CA SER A 2 -9.98 -7.53 3.83
C SER A 2 -9.18 -6.25 3.76
N ASN A 3 -8.39 -6.01 4.80
CA ASN A 3 -7.42 -4.93 4.81
C ASN A 3 -6.06 -5.54 4.53
N ILE A 4 -5.35 -5.00 3.58
CA ILE A 4 -4.14 -5.61 3.06
C ILE A 4 -2.99 -4.65 3.15
N ALA A 5 -1.86 -5.12 3.67
CA ALA A 5 -0.62 -4.35 3.67
C ALA A 5 0.22 -4.78 2.47
N TYR A 6 0.75 -3.81 1.76
CA TYR A 6 1.61 -4.05 0.61
C TYR A 6 3.02 -3.59 0.95
N LEU A 7 3.95 -4.51 0.91
CA LEU A 7 5.36 -4.25 1.18
C LEU A 7 6.12 -4.41 -0.13
N ARG A 8 6.92 -3.42 -0.48
CA ARG A 8 7.69 -3.48 -1.70
C ARG A 8 9.15 -3.17 -1.44
N VAL A 9 10.02 -3.99 -2.01
CA VAL A 9 11.45 -3.73 -1.98
C VAL A 9 12.02 -3.94 -3.38
N SER A 10 13.12 -3.27 -3.68
CA SER A 10 13.87 -3.55 -4.90
C SER A 10 14.78 -4.75 -4.64
N HIS A 11 15.40 -5.27 -5.69
CA HIS A 11 16.34 -6.39 -5.53
C HIS A 11 17.46 -6.05 -4.55
N THR A 12 17.94 -4.82 -4.60
CA THR A 12 19.03 -4.42 -3.71
C THR A 12 18.58 -4.42 -2.25
N GLU A 13 17.38 -3.90 -2.00
CA GLU A 13 16.88 -3.84 -0.64
C GLU A 13 16.57 -5.22 -0.08
N SER A 14 16.15 -6.15 -0.92
CA SER A 14 15.75 -7.47 -0.45
C SER A 14 16.90 -8.26 0.14
N LEU A 15 18.13 -7.85 -0.15
CA LEU A 15 19.30 -8.58 0.32
C LEU A 15 19.52 -8.45 1.82
N ASN A 16 19.04 -7.40 2.46
CA ASN A 16 19.25 -7.25 3.90
C ASN A 16 18.00 -7.46 4.75
N GLY A 17 16.84 -7.54 4.15
CA GLY A 17 15.64 -7.96 4.87
C GLY A 17 15.02 -6.99 5.86
N THR A 18 15.79 -6.04 6.36
CA THR A 18 15.30 -5.14 7.39
C THR A 18 14.20 -4.21 6.90
N SER A 19 14.28 -3.85 5.62
CA SER A 19 13.29 -2.95 5.02
C SER A 19 11.89 -3.55 5.07
N ILE A 20 11.76 -4.84 4.83
CA ILE A 20 10.46 -5.52 4.84
C ILE A 20 9.89 -5.53 6.25
N GLU A 21 10.71 -5.88 7.24
CA GLU A 21 10.26 -5.91 8.62
C GLU A 21 9.81 -4.53 9.09
N THR A 22 10.57 -3.50 8.71
CA THR A 22 10.24 -2.15 9.09
C THR A 22 8.92 -1.71 8.46
N GLN A 23 8.72 -2.03 7.20
CA GLN A 23 7.48 -1.69 6.51
C GLN A 23 6.29 -2.37 7.18
N GLU A 24 6.41 -3.65 7.47
CA GLU A 24 5.31 -4.38 8.10
C GLU A 24 5.00 -3.80 9.48
N ARG A 25 6.02 -3.52 10.26
CA ARG A 25 5.83 -2.96 11.60
C ARG A 25 5.08 -1.63 11.53
N ARG A 26 5.44 -0.77 10.58
CA ARG A 26 4.77 0.51 10.43
C ARG A 26 3.32 0.35 10.02
N CYS A 27 3.05 -0.58 9.10
CA CYS A 27 1.69 -0.81 8.67
C CYS A 27 0.82 -1.33 9.81
N ARG A 28 1.33 -2.26 10.59
CA ARG A 28 0.57 -2.82 11.70
C ARG A 28 0.35 -1.79 12.81
N ALA A 29 1.37 -0.97 13.08
CA ALA A 29 1.24 0.08 14.10
C ALA A 29 0.18 1.10 13.67
N PHE A 30 0.17 1.46 12.38
CA PHE A 30 -0.83 2.39 11.86
C PHE A 30 -2.23 1.81 12.02
N ALA A 31 -2.39 0.54 11.67
CA ALA A 31 -3.70 -0.11 11.77
C ALA A 31 -4.18 -0.12 13.22
N GLU A 32 -3.30 -0.46 14.13
CA GLU A 32 -3.65 -0.49 15.55
C GLU A 32 -4.06 0.89 16.04
N LEU A 33 -3.32 1.91 15.66
CA LEU A 33 -3.62 3.27 16.06
C LEU A 33 -4.98 3.73 15.53
N HIS A 34 -5.36 3.27 14.38
CA HIS A 34 -6.61 3.67 13.73
C HIS A 34 -7.73 2.63 13.91
N ASN A 35 -7.53 1.68 14.78
CA ASN A 35 -8.56 0.72 15.21
C ASN A 35 -9.05 -0.20 14.11
N PHE A 36 -8.13 -0.68 13.27
CA PHE A 36 -8.48 -1.74 12.34
C PHE A 36 -7.37 -2.78 12.31
N SER A 37 -7.64 -3.93 11.71
CA SER A 37 -6.68 -5.02 11.63
C SER A 37 -6.25 -5.24 10.19
N ILE A 38 -5.00 -5.65 10.03
CA ILE A 38 -4.50 -6.05 8.72
C ILE A 38 -4.73 -7.55 8.59
N ASP A 39 -5.48 -7.94 7.57
CA ASP A 39 -5.85 -9.33 7.36
C ASP A 39 -4.81 -10.12 6.58
N LYS A 40 -4.13 -9.43 5.64
CA LYS A 40 -3.12 -10.08 4.83
C LYS A 40 -1.96 -9.13 4.59
N VAL A 41 -0.77 -9.70 4.44
CA VAL A 41 0.43 -8.93 4.12
C VAL A 41 1.04 -9.56 2.88
N TYR A 42 1.27 -8.75 1.87
CA TYR A 42 1.93 -9.19 0.64
C TYR A 42 3.24 -8.43 0.46
N THR A 43 4.24 -9.14 -0.01
CA THR A 43 5.55 -8.55 -0.31
C THR A 43 5.85 -8.74 -1.78
N GLU A 44 6.30 -7.67 -2.44
CA GLU A 44 6.68 -7.74 -3.83
C GLU A 44 8.09 -7.20 -4.01
N VAL A 45 8.91 -7.93 -4.74
CA VAL A 45 10.29 -7.51 -5.05
C VAL A 45 10.27 -6.96 -6.47
N VAL A 46 10.22 -5.64 -6.58
CA VAL A 46 10.13 -4.98 -7.87
C VAL A 46 10.53 -3.52 -7.69
N SER A 47 11.09 -2.93 -8.74
CA SER A 47 11.46 -1.51 -8.70
C SER A 47 10.22 -0.62 -8.59
N GLY A 48 10.36 0.49 -7.87
CA GLY A 48 9.27 1.45 -7.75
C GLY A 48 8.91 2.14 -9.05
N SER A 49 9.76 2.02 -10.08
CA SER A 49 9.47 2.61 -11.39
C SER A 49 8.61 1.70 -12.27
N VAL A 50 8.39 0.45 -11.85
CA VAL A 50 7.56 -0.47 -12.61
C VAL A 50 6.09 -0.10 -12.42
N GLU A 51 5.34 -0.03 -13.51
CA GLU A 51 3.92 0.32 -13.47
C GLU A 51 3.12 -0.70 -12.65
N PHE A 52 2.05 -0.22 -12.02
CA PHE A 52 1.21 -1.10 -11.20
C PHE A 52 0.71 -2.30 -11.97
N ARG A 53 0.28 -2.10 -13.22
CA ARG A 53 -0.27 -3.20 -14.02
C ARG A 53 0.75 -4.28 -14.33
N LYS A 54 2.04 -3.97 -14.17
CA LYS A 54 3.12 -4.93 -14.40
C LYS A 54 3.63 -5.55 -13.11
N ARG A 55 2.95 -5.33 -12.01
CA ARG A 55 3.31 -5.90 -10.71
C ARG A 55 2.32 -7.01 -10.40
N PRO A 56 2.71 -8.28 -10.57
CA PRO A 56 1.76 -9.39 -10.38
C PRO A 56 1.10 -9.42 -9.01
N ILE A 57 1.88 -9.18 -7.96
CA ILE A 57 1.34 -9.24 -6.61
C ILE A 57 0.41 -8.07 -6.34
N PHE A 58 0.77 -6.88 -6.81
CA PHE A 58 -0.09 -5.72 -6.66
C PHE A 58 -1.43 -5.94 -7.38
N GLN A 59 -1.38 -6.53 -8.57
CA GLN A 59 -2.60 -6.83 -9.32
C GLN A 59 -3.48 -7.82 -8.56
N LYS A 60 -2.87 -8.82 -7.93
CA LYS A 60 -3.61 -9.76 -7.12
C LYS A 60 -4.32 -9.06 -5.97
N ILE A 61 -3.61 -8.14 -5.31
CA ILE A 61 -4.20 -7.36 -4.23
C ILE A 61 -5.43 -6.59 -4.70
N LEU A 62 -5.32 -5.97 -5.87
CA LEU A 62 -6.44 -5.18 -6.40
C LEU A 62 -7.68 -6.04 -6.61
N THR A 63 -7.51 -7.30 -6.98
CA THR A 63 -8.67 -8.17 -7.16
C THR A 63 -9.27 -8.62 -5.83
N GLU A 64 -8.50 -8.59 -4.77
CA GLU A 64 -8.97 -9.02 -3.45
C GLU A 64 -9.60 -7.90 -2.65
N LEU A 65 -9.25 -6.66 -2.95
CA LEU A 65 -9.81 -5.53 -2.22
C LEU A 65 -11.25 -5.29 -2.66
N LYS A 66 -12.12 -5.17 -1.67
CA LYS A 66 -13.55 -4.92 -1.92
C LYS A 66 -13.89 -3.52 -1.43
N SER A 67 -15.09 -3.08 -1.76
CA SER A 67 -15.59 -1.81 -1.25
C SER A 67 -15.48 -1.80 0.27
N GLY A 68 -14.89 -0.77 0.82
CA GLY A 68 -14.68 -0.64 2.26
C GLY A 68 -13.34 -1.17 2.74
N SER A 69 -12.59 -1.85 1.88
CA SER A 69 -11.28 -2.39 2.26
C SER A 69 -10.21 -1.30 2.24
N LYS A 70 -9.13 -1.54 2.95
CA LYS A 70 -8.01 -0.62 3.01
C LYS A 70 -6.74 -1.27 2.48
N LEU A 71 -5.99 -0.50 1.70
CA LEU A 71 -4.64 -0.87 1.29
C LEU A 71 -3.69 -0.02 2.11
N VAL A 72 -2.77 -0.65 2.82
CA VAL A 72 -1.86 0.05 3.72
C VAL A 72 -0.44 -0.11 3.21
N VAL A 73 0.28 0.99 3.06
CA VAL A 73 1.69 0.97 2.71
C VAL A 73 2.44 1.91 3.63
N SER A 74 3.72 1.62 3.85
CA SER A 74 4.49 2.39 4.83
C SER A 74 4.91 3.76 4.30
N ARG A 75 5.17 3.88 3.01
CA ARG A 75 5.62 5.13 2.41
C ARG A 75 5.08 5.25 1.00
N LEU A 76 4.94 6.51 0.55
CA LEU A 76 4.42 6.77 -0.77
C LEU A 76 5.25 6.12 -1.88
N ASP A 77 6.58 6.13 -1.74
CA ASP A 77 7.45 5.57 -2.76
C ASP A 77 7.39 4.03 -2.82
N ARG A 78 6.76 3.38 -1.86
CA ARG A 78 6.52 1.95 -1.95
C ARG A 78 5.36 1.65 -2.91
N LEU A 79 4.45 2.61 -3.08
CA LEU A 79 3.45 2.49 -4.13
C LEU A 79 4.08 2.75 -5.50
N SER A 80 4.58 3.95 -5.70
CA SER A 80 5.15 4.31 -6.98
C SER A 80 6.07 5.51 -6.83
N ARG A 81 7.09 5.57 -7.69
CA ARG A 81 7.93 6.76 -7.77
C ARG A 81 7.33 7.81 -8.68
N LYS A 82 6.27 7.43 -9.41
CA LYS A 82 5.59 8.36 -10.31
C LYS A 82 4.35 8.89 -9.63
N VAL A 83 4.33 10.20 -9.39
CA VAL A 83 3.21 10.84 -8.71
C VAL A 83 1.91 10.66 -9.48
N VAL A 84 1.98 10.75 -10.81
CA VAL A 84 0.79 10.59 -11.64
C VAL A 84 0.14 9.23 -11.45
N ASP A 85 0.95 8.17 -11.38
CA ASP A 85 0.41 6.83 -11.18
C ASP A 85 -0.31 6.72 -9.84
N THR A 86 0.28 7.31 -8.80
CA THR A 86 -0.33 7.27 -7.48
C THR A 86 -1.65 8.04 -7.46
N LEU A 87 -1.67 9.22 -8.08
CA LEU A 87 -2.89 10.01 -8.11
C LEU A 87 -4.01 9.29 -8.87
N THR A 88 -3.67 8.63 -9.96
CA THR A 88 -4.64 7.86 -10.72
C THR A 88 -5.22 6.73 -9.87
N LEU A 89 -4.35 6.05 -9.14
CA LEU A 89 -4.78 4.96 -8.27
C LEU A 89 -5.73 5.46 -7.18
N ILE A 90 -5.40 6.61 -6.59
CA ILE A 90 -6.24 7.21 -5.56
C ILE A 90 -7.64 7.50 -6.11
N GLU A 91 -7.72 8.05 -7.32
CA GLU A 91 -9.00 8.34 -7.94
C GLU A 91 -9.82 7.08 -8.16
N GLU A 92 -9.16 6.01 -8.61
CA GLU A 92 -9.85 4.75 -8.82
C GLU A 92 -10.37 4.17 -7.52
N PHE A 93 -9.56 4.26 -6.47
CA PHE A 93 -9.98 3.77 -5.15
C PHE A 93 -11.19 4.56 -4.62
N LYS A 94 -11.19 5.87 -4.83
CA LYS A 94 -12.34 6.68 -4.42
C LYS A 94 -13.61 6.22 -5.10
N LYS A 95 -13.55 5.96 -6.39
CA LYS A 95 -14.73 5.52 -7.13
C LYS A 95 -15.24 4.18 -6.64
N GLU A 96 -14.35 3.32 -6.15
CA GLU A 96 -14.73 1.99 -5.70
C GLU A 96 -14.94 1.92 -4.20
N HIS A 97 -14.89 3.06 -3.53
CA HIS A 97 -15.08 3.14 -2.07
C HIS A 97 -14.05 2.32 -1.30
N LYS A 98 -12.82 2.35 -1.77
CA LYS A 98 -11.68 1.73 -1.10
C LYS A 98 -10.75 2.82 -0.58
N ASP A 99 -10.02 2.51 0.48
CA ASP A 99 -9.09 3.46 1.08
C ASP A 99 -7.65 3.09 0.80
N ILE A 100 -6.81 4.10 0.66
CA ILE A 100 -5.37 3.93 0.62
C ILE A 100 -4.82 4.64 1.86
N CYS A 101 -4.08 3.90 2.67
CA CYS A 101 -3.46 4.44 3.88
C CYS A 101 -1.96 4.38 3.73
N ILE A 102 -1.31 5.53 3.81
CA ILE A 102 0.15 5.62 3.75
C ILE A 102 0.59 6.09 5.11
N THR A 103 1.37 5.24 5.81
CA THR A 103 1.61 5.49 7.24
C THR A 103 2.35 6.78 7.53
N ASP A 104 3.11 7.28 6.55
CA ASP A 104 3.82 8.55 6.73
C ASP A 104 2.89 9.75 6.72
N ILE A 105 1.80 9.69 5.94
CA ILE A 105 0.94 10.84 5.74
C ILE A 105 -0.50 10.57 6.11
N GLY A 106 -0.79 9.36 6.57
CA GLY A 106 -2.12 9.02 7.01
C GLY A 106 -3.04 8.62 5.87
N ASN A 107 -4.35 8.66 6.14
CA ASN A 107 -5.34 8.26 5.17
C ASN A 107 -5.62 9.41 4.21
N ILE A 108 -5.10 9.31 3.01
CA ILE A 108 -5.16 10.39 2.04
C ILE A 108 -6.51 10.47 1.33
N HIS A 109 -7.38 9.52 1.58
CA HIS A 109 -8.71 9.50 1.01
C HIS A 109 -9.66 10.40 1.77
N LYS A 110 -9.41 10.55 3.03
CA LYS A 110 -10.31 11.20 3.94
C LYS A 110 -9.98 12.67 3.98
N ASP A 111 -10.87 13.49 3.51
CA ASP A 111 -10.74 14.93 3.49
C ASP A 111 -9.65 15.45 2.62
N GLY A 112 -8.87 14.62 2.01
CA GLY A 112 -7.84 15.04 1.13
C GLY A 112 -6.70 15.75 1.80
N VAL A 113 -6.66 15.76 3.10
CA VAL A 113 -5.59 16.39 3.83
C VAL A 113 -5.19 15.54 4.95
N SER A 114 -3.98 15.46 5.16
CA SER A 114 -3.53 14.66 6.27
C SER A 114 -2.84 15.46 7.31
#